data_9b1de3fb94e6a93300248ab6e191da8e
#
_entry.id   9b1de3fb94e6a93300248ab6e191da8e
#
_cell.length_a   1.000
_cell.length_b   1.000
_cell.length_c   1.000
_cell.angle_alpha   90.00
_cell.angle_beta   90.00
_cell.angle_gamma   90.00
#
_symmetry.space_group_name_H-M   'P 1'
#
loop_
_entity.id
_entity.type
_entity.pdbx_description
1 polymer ?
#
loop_
_entity_poly.entity_id
_entity_poly.type
_entity_poly.pdbx_seq_one_letter_code
_entity_poly.pdbx_strand_id
1 'polypeptide(L)'
;MAWTKVAQKNDIAPGKSMEFEVNGKKIAVFNQDGFHALDGICVHQDGSIAPEGKLEGDIVECPLHFWHYNIKTGELMDYLKGVKLKKYEVDIRDDGIYLD
;
A
#
# COMPACT_ATOMS: atom_id res chain seq x y z
N MET A 1 18.77 -7.55 -4.51
CA MET A 1 17.36 -7.61 -4.79
C MET A 1 17.02 -6.75 -5.97
N ALA A 2 16.01 -7.12 -6.71
CA ALA A 2 15.74 -6.47 -7.99
C ALA A 2 14.60 -5.48 -7.86
N TRP A 3 14.81 -4.26 -8.27
CA TRP A 3 13.75 -3.26 -8.35
C TRP A 3 12.83 -3.58 -9.53
N THR A 4 11.55 -3.58 -9.28
CA THR A 4 10.54 -3.86 -10.31
C THR A 4 9.70 -2.62 -10.54
N LYS A 5 9.65 -2.17 -11.79
CA LYS A 5 8.79 -1.06 -12.18
C LYS A 5 7.33 -1.53 -12.17
N VAL A 6 6.46 -0.81 -11.48
CA VAL A 6 5.05 -1.16 -11.38
C VAL A 6 4.13 -0.16 -12.07
N ALA A 7 4.54 1.10 -12.20
CA ALA A 7 3.66 2.14 -12.75
C ALA A 7 4.47 3.35 -13.20
N GLN A 8 3.79 4.25 -13.91
CA GLN A 8 4.31 5.59 -14.19
C GLN A 8 4.10 6.46 -12.96
N LYS A 9 4.92 7.52 -12.83
CA LYS A 9 4.81 8.43 -11.68
C LYS A 9 3.42 9.04 -11.53
N ASN A 10 2.77 9.32 -12.65
CA ASN A 10 1.48 10.02 -12.65
C ASN A 10 0.28 9.09 -12.64
N ASP A 11 0.51 7.78 -12.55
CA ASP A 11 -0.61 6.82 -12.53
C ASP A 11 -1.37 6.88 -11.22
N ILE A 12 -0.72 7.30 -10.14
CA ILE A 12 -1.34 7.41 -8.82
C ILE A 12 -1.33 8.87 -8.40
N ALA A 13 -2.49 9.51 -8.42
CA ALA A 13 -2.62 10.89 -8.02
C ALA A 13 -2.42 11.04 -6.50
N PRO A 14 -2.02 12.23 -6.02
CA PRO A 14 -1.92 12.47 -4.59
C PRO A 14 -3.23 12.17 -3.86
N GLY A 15 -3.14 11.46 -2.75
CA GLY A 15 -4.30 11.04 -1.98
C GLY A 15 -4.98 9.78 -2.50
N LYS A 16 -4.39 9.13 -3.50
CA LYS A 16 -4.95 7.92 -4.12
C LYS A 16 -4.03 6.72 -3.91
N SER A 17 -4.54 5.54 -4.25
CA SER A 17 -3.79 4.30 -4.15
C SER A 17 -4.16 3.36 -5.28
N MET A 18 -3.28 2.41 -5.57
CA MET A 18 -3.52 1.36 -6.56
C MET A 18 -2.93 0.05 -6.06
N GLU A 19 -3.45 -1.06 -6.59
CA GLU A 19 -2.93 -2.39 -6.29
C GLU A 19 -2.21 -2.94 -7.52
N PHE A 20 -1.06 -3.54 -7.28
CA PHE A 20 -0.27 -4.18 -8.34
C PHE A 20 0.08 -5.59 -7.91
N GLU A 21 0.19 -6.49 -8.87
CA GLU A 21 0.68 -7.83 -8.60
C GLU A 21 2.13 -7.94 -9.05
N VAL A 22 3.00 -8.31 -8.11
CA VAL A 22 4.44 -8.46 -8.36
C VAL A 22 4.87 -9.82 -7.85
N ASN A 23 5.34 -10.67 -8.74
CA ASN A 23 5.80 -12.03 -8.40
C ASN A 23 4.74 -12.83 -7.63
N GLY A 24 3.48 -12.69 -8.05
CA GLY A 24 2.37 -13.40 -7.42
C GLY A 24 1.84 -12.79 -6.13
N LYS A 25 2.40 -11.66 -5.71
CA LYS A 25 1.96 -10.95 -4.51
C LYS A 25 1.23 -9.67 -4.87
N LYS A 26 0.13 -9.41 -4.18
CA LYS A 26 -0.60 -8.16 -4.36
C LYS A 26 -0.01 -7.11 -3.42
N ILE A 27 0.35 -5.97 -4.00
CA ILE A 27 0.99 -4.88 -3.26
C ILE A 27 0.18 -3.61 -3.49
N ALA A 28 -0.17 -2.93 -2.39
CA ALA A 28 -0.87 -1.66 -2.45
C ALA A 28 0.16 -0.52 -2.41
N VAL A 29 0.05 0.42 -3.34
CA VAL A 29 0.91 1.60 -3.40
C VAL A 29 0.07 2.83 -3.16
N PHE A 30 0.49 3.64 -2.20
CA PHE A 30 -0.22 4.85 -1.78
C PHE A 30 0.60 6.08 -2.12
N ASN A 31 -0.04 7.09 -2.69
CA ASN A 31 0.58 8.39 -2.91
C ASN A 31 0.00 9.39 -1.90
N GLN A 32 0.56 9.38 -0.69
CA GLN A 32 0.11 10.25 0.38
C GLN A 32 1.32 10.66 1.21
N ASP A 33 1.69 11.91 1.12
CA ASP A 33 2.89 12.44 1.79
C ASP A 33 4.12 11.58 1.41
N GLY A 34 4.30 11.41 0.10
CA GLY A 34 5.27 10.49 -0.48
C GLY A 34 4.61 9.18 -0.91
N PHE A 35 5.39 8.30 -1.50
CA PHE A 35 4.89 6.99 -1.94
C PHE A 35 5.23 5.93 -0.92
N HIS A 36 4.23 5.10 -0.59
CA HIS A 36 4.38 4.00 0.38
C HIS A 36 3.78 2.73 -0.21
N ALA A 37 4.40 1.60 0.05
CA ALA A 37 3.93 0.32 -0.46
C ALA A 37 3.83 -0.71 0.65
N LEU A 38 2.70 -1.40 0.73
CA LEU A 38 2.41 -2.44 1.71
C LEU A 38 1.83 -3.65 1.00
N ASP A 39 1.84 -4.81 1.69
CA ASP A 39 1.03 -5.93 1.23
C ASP A 39 -0.39 -5.45 0.98
N GLY A 40 -0.96 -5.82 -0.15
CA GLY A 40 -2.25 -5.30 -0.59
C GLY A 40 -3.46 -6.02 -0.02
N ILE A 41 -3.25 -7.08 0.76
CA ILE A 41 -4.32 -7.90 1.31
C ILE A 41 -4.40 -7.69 2.82
N CYS A 42 -5.59 -7.36 3.29
CA CYS A 42 -5.85 -7.19 4.72
C CYS A 42 -5.56 -8.50 5.46
N VAL A 43 -4.81 -8.44 6.56
CA VAL A 43 -4.46 -9.65 7.32
C VAL A 43 -5.68 -10.33 7.92
N HIS A 44 -6.75 -9.59 8.11
CA HIS A 44 -7.98 -10.09 8.69
C HIS A 44 -8.76 -10.98 7.73
N GLN A 45 -8.77 -10.64 6.46
CA GLN A 45 -9.44 -11.38 5.40
C GLN A 45 -8.76 -11.14 4.07
N ASP A 46 -9.06 -11.97 3.08
CA ASP A 46 -8.49 -11.85 1.73
C ASP A 46 -9.09 -10.69 0.95
N GLY A 47 -9.15 -9.51 1.56
CA GLY A 47 -9.69 -8.31 0.93
C GLY A 47 -8.60 -7.35 0.55
N SER A 48 -8.71 -6.78 -0.64
CA SER A 48 -7.77 -5.77 -1.12
C SER A 48 -7.99 -4.44 -0.39
N ILE A 49 -6.90 -3.80 0.04
CA ILE A 49 -6.97 -2.50 0.71
C ILE A 49 -6.83 -1.33 -0.27
N ALA A 50 -6.44 -1.59 -1.51
CA ALA A 50 -6.35 -0.58 -2.56
C ALA A 50 -6.96 -1.12 -3.85
N PRO A 51 -7.53 -0.26 -4.68
CA PRO A 51 -7.66 1.19 -4.53
C PRO A 51 -8.86 1.63 -3.69
N GLU A 52 -9.67 0.69 -3.19
CA GLU A 52 -10.95 0.98 -2.56
C GLU A 52 -10.86 1.38 -1.09
N GLY A 53 -9.74 1.09 -0.44
CA GLY A 53 -9.51 1.51 0.93
C GLY A 53 -9.54 3.02 1.07
N LYS A 54 -10.20 3.51 2.11
CA LYS A 54 -10.30 4.94 2.35
C LYS A 54 -9.02 5.46 2.97
N LEU A 55 -8.38 6.40 2.30
CA LEU A 55 -7.12 6.97 2.76
C LEU A 55 -7.37 8.32 3.42
N GLU A 56 -6.98 8.45 4.70
CA GLU A 56 -7.04 9.70 5.43
C GLU A 56 -5.70 9.93 6.13
N GLY A 57 -4.97 10.96 5.71
CA GLY A 57 -3.63 11.18 6.25
C GLY A 57 -2.76 9.96 6.03
N ASP A 58 -2.14 9.46 7.08
CA ASP A 58 -1.26 8.28 7.03
C ASP A 58 -2.00 6.96 7.23
N ILE A 59 -3.33 7.00 7.32
CA ILE A 59 -4.13 5.83 7.66
C ILE A 59 -5.00 5.41 6.48
N VAL A 60 -5.00 4.11 6.16
CA VAL A 60 -5.90 3.54 5.19
C VAL A 60 -6.89 2.62 5.91
N GLU A 61 -8.17 2.75 5.56
CA GLU A 61 -9.24 1.92 6.09
C GLU A 61 -9.55 0.79 5.11
N CYS A 62 -9.45 -0.46 5.58
CA CYS A 62 -9.80 -1.62 4.79
C CYS A 62 -11.30 -1.58 4.45
N PRO A 63 -11.70 -1.73 3.17
CA PRO A 63 -13.11 -1.59 2.81
C PRO A 63 -14.01 -2.72 3.29
N LEU A 64 -13.47 -3.85 3.73
CA LEU A 64 -14.30 -4.98 4.15
C LEU A 64 -14.77 -4.89 5.60
N HIS A 65 -13.83 -4.66 6.55
CA HIS A 65 -14.16 -4.67 7.97
C HIS A 65 -13.69 -3.41 8.67
N PHE A 66 -13.29 -2.39 7.91
CA PHE A 66 -12.91 -1.07 8.44
C PHE A 66 -11.72 -1.11 9.39
N TRP A 67 -10.82 -2.09 9.23
CA TRP A 67 -9.57 -2.11 9.94
C TRP A 67 -8.66 -1.03 9.36
N HIS A 68 -7.86 -0.41 10.23
CA HIS A 68 -7.02 0.72 9.86
C HIS A 68 -5.55 0.36 9.92
N TYR A 69 -4.81 0.71 8.87
CA TYR A 69 -3.37 0.49 8.80
C TYR A 69 -2.64 1.80 8.59
N ASN A 70 -1.47 1.93 9.23
CA ASN A 70 -0.58 3.06 8.95
C ASN A 70 0.19 2.76 7.68
N ILE A 71 0.05 3.60 6.65
CA ILE A 71 0.67 3.34 5.36
C ILE A 71 2.20 3.51 5.38
N LYS A 72 2.73 4.23 6.34
CA LYS A 72 4.18 4.44 6.46
C LYS A 72 4.88 3.27 7.16
N THR A 73 4.20 2.56 8.03
CA THR A 73 4.78 1.47 8.81
C THR A 73 4.17 0.11 8.52
N GLY A 74 2.95 0.07 7.98
CA GLY A 74 2.19 -1.17 7.80
C GLY A 74 1.47 -1.64 9.05
N GLU A 75 1.59 -0.91 10.14
CA GLU A 75 1.05 -1.33 11.44
C GLU A 75 -0.47 -1.27 11.46
N LEU A 76 -1.10 -2.32 12.00
CA LEU A 76 -2.53 -2.32 12.27
C LEU A 76 -2.80 -1.43 13.47
N MET A 77 -3.70 -0.47 13.29
CA MET A 77 -3.98 0.54 14.32
C MET A 77 -5.13 0.15 15.24
N ASP A 78 -5.87 -0.92 14.90
CA ASP A 78 -7.06 -1.35 15.64
C ASP A 78 -6.87 -2.74 16.23
N TYR A 79 -7.62 -3.06 17.27
CA TYR A 79 -7.90 -4.38 17.82
C TYR A 79 -6.69 -5.20 18.28
N LEU A 80 -5.69 -5.41 17.47
CA LEU A 80 -4.57 -6.29 17.79
C LEU A 80 -3.26 -5.51 17.72
N LYS A 81 -2.42 -5.68 18.74
CA LYS A 81 -1.09 -5.06 18.76
C LYS A 81 -0.07 -6.03 18.14
N GLY A 82 0.95 -5.47 17.51
CA GLY A 82 2.02 -6.26 16.94
C GLY A 82 1.71 -6.85 15.57
N VAL A 83 0.52 -6.59 15.03
CA VAL A 83 0.14 -7.04 13.68
C VAL A 83 0.48 -5.93 12.71
N LYS A 84 1.14 -6.27 11.61
CA LYS A 84 1.40 -5.30 10.56
C LYS A 84 1.51 -5.98 9.21
N LEU A 85 1.23 -5.21 8.16
CA LEU A 85 1.45 -5.63 6.79
C LEU A 85 2.93 -5.43 6.45
N LYS A 86 3.45 -6.28 5.57
CA LYS A 86 4.83 -6.12 5.10
C LYS A 86 4.94 -4.81 4.33
N LYS A 87 5.99 -4.04 4.64
CA LYS A 87 6.32 -2.81 3.95
C LYS A 87 7.36 -3.10 2.88
N TYR A 88 7.21 -2.47 1.72
CA TYR A 88 8.15 -2.58 0.61
C TYR A 88 8.86 -1.26 0.40
N GLU A 89 10.09 -1.33 -0.11
CA GLU A 89 10.84 -0.14 -0.49
C GLU A 89 10.25 0.45 -1.78
N VAL A 90 10.19 1.76 -1.85
CA VAL A 90 9.70 2.47 -3.03
C VAL A 90 10.78 3.42 -3.53
N ASP A 91 11.05 3.37 -4.83
CA ASP A 91 11.98 4.29 -5.47
C ASP A 91 11.26 4.96 -6.64
N ILE A 92 11.24 6.28 -6.64
CA ILE A 92 10.61 7.06 -7.70
C ILE A 92 11.70 7.52 -8.64
N ARG A 93 11.65 7.01 -9.86
CA ARG A 93 12.60 7.35 -10.93
C ARG A 93 11.90 8.15 -12.02
N ASP A 94 12.70 8.71 -12.94
CA ASP A 94 12.16 9.54 -14.01
C ASP A 94 11.12 8.81 -14.86
N ASP A 95 11.29 7.51 -15.04
CA ASP A 95 10.40 6.70 -15.88
C ASP A 95 9.32 5.95 -15.09
N GLY A 96 9.27 6.07 -13.79
CA GLY A 96 8.19 5.43 -13.05
C GLY A 96 8.45 5.11 -11.58
N ILE A 97 7.55 4.31 -11.05
CA ILE A 97 7.55 3.85 -9.65
C ILE A 97 8.13 2.44 -9.60
N TYR A 98 9.14 2.24 -8.76
CA TYR A 98 9.81 0.95 -8.58
C TYR A 98 9.64 0.46 -7.16
N LEU A 99 9.44 -0.85 -7.02
CA LEU A 99 9.31 -1.53 -5.72
C LEU A 99 10.40 -2.58 -5.54
N ASP A 100 10.81 -2.75 -4.29
CA ASP A 100 11.76 -3.81 -3.91
C ASP A 100 11.33 -4.50 -2.61
#